data_a310277301e5cc2431b9d41ec3186d19
#
_entry.id   a310277301e5cc2431b9d41ec3186d19
#
_cell.length_a   1.000
_cell.length_b   1.000
_cell.length_c   1.000
_cell.angle_alpha   90.00
_cell.angle_beta   90.00
_cell.angle_gamma   90.00
#
_symmetry.space_group_name_H-M   'P 1'
#
loop_
_entity.id
_entity.type
_entity.pdbx_description
1 polymer ?
#
loop_
_entity_poly.entity_id
_entity_poly.type
_entity_poly.pdbx_seq_one_letter_code
_entity_poly.pdbx_strand_id
1 'polypeptide(L)'
;MIEVKHLKTLQALRNCGSLAAAAATLHQTQSALSHQFSDLEQRLGFRLFVRKSQPLRFTPQGEILLQLANQVLPQISQALQACNEPQQTRLRIAIECHSCIQWLTPALENFHKNWPQVEMDFKSGVTFDPQPALQQGELDLVMTSDILPRSGLHYSPMLDYEVRLVLAPDHPLAAKTRITPEDLASETLLIYPVQRSRLDVWRHFLQPAGVSPSLKSVDNTLLLIQMVAARMGIAALPHWVVESFERQGLVVTKTLGEGLWSRLYAAVRDGEQRQPITEAFIRSARNHACDHLPFVKSAERPTYDAPTVRPGSPARL
;
A
#
# COMPACT_ATOMS: atom_id res chain seq x y z
N MET A 1 32.48 -13.14 5.90
CA MET A 1 31.11 -13.38 6.45
C MET A 1 30.29 -12.13 6.31
N ILE A 2 28.99 -12.23 5.99
CA ILE A 2 28.07 -11.10 5.94
C ILE A 2 27.71 -10.67 7.37
N GLU A 3 27.64 -9.38 7.61
CA GLU A 3 27.29 -8.79 8.90
C GLU A 3 26.05 -7.91 8.75
N VAL A 4 25.33 -7.64 9.84
CA VAL A 4 24.11 -6.81 9.86
C VAL A 4 24.36 -5.42 9.26
N LYS A 5 25.53 -4.82 9.51
CA LYS A 5 25.90 -3.54 8.90
C LYS A 5 25.89 -3.58 7.38
N HIS A 6 26.31 -4.69 6.76
CA HIS A 6 26.30 -4.85 5.31
C HIS A 6 24.86 -4.87 4.76
N LEU A 7 23.95 -5.56 5.46
CA LEU A 7 22.54 -5.62 5.10
C LEU A 7 21.87 -4.22 5.20
N LYS A 8 22.13 -3.48 6.29
CA LYS A 8 21.65 -2.09 6.45
C LYS A 8 22.16 -1.18 5.33
N THR A 9 23.41 -1.36 4.93
CA THR A 9 24.02 -0.56 3.89
C THR A 9 23.43 -0.87 2.50
N LEU A 10 23.17 -2.15 2.19
CA LEU A 10 22.47 -2.56 0.95
C LEU A 10 21.08 -1.94 0.87
N GLN A 11 20.34 -1.98 1.95
CA GLN A 11 18.99 -1.40 2.02
C GLN A 11 19.01 0.12 1.85
N ALA A 12 19.91 0.82 2.59
CA ALA A 12 20.08 2.27 2.44
C ALA A 12 20.43 2.66 0.99
N LEU A 13 21.31 1.86 0.34
CA LEU A 13 21.70 2.10 -1.05
C LEU A 13 20.55 1.97 -2.03
N ARG A 14 19.69 0.97 -1.83
CA ARG A 14 18.47 0.78 -2.63
C ARG A 14 17.53 1.97 -2.51
N ASN A 15 17.32 2.44 -1.27
CA ASN A 15 16.38 3.52 -0.99
C ASN A 15 16.89 4.88 -1.48
N CYS A 16 18.20 5.13 -1.37
CA CYS A 16 18.80 6.43 -1.71
C CYS A 16 19.31 6.52 -3.16
N GLY A 17 19.48 5.40 -3.86
CA GLY A 17 19.93 5.34 -5.25
C GLY A 17 21.38 5.74 -5.50
N SER A 18 22.13 6.21 -4.50
CA SER A 18 23.53 6.60 -4.62
C SER A 18 24.33 6.33 -3.33
N LEU A 19 25.64 6.06 -3.50
CA LEU A 19 26.56 5.86 -2.38
C LEU A 19 26.68 7.10 -1.47
N ALA A 20 26.66 8.29 -2.04
CA ALA A 20 26.76 9.53 -1.28
C ALA A 20 25.52 9.76 -0.39
N ALA A 21 24.32 9.56 -0.94
CA ALA A 21 23.07 9.71 -0.20
C ALA A 21 22.91 8.61 0.86
N ALA A 22 23.25 7.34 0.55
CA ALA A 22 23.24 6.26 1.52
C ALA A 22 24.23 6.48 2.67
N ALA A 23 25.43 7.02 2.38
CA ALA A 23 26.42 7.35 3.38
C ALA A 23 25.91 8.44 4.35
N ALA A 24 25.27 9.49 3.80
CA ALA A 24 24.64 10.53 4.62
C ALA A 24 23.55 9.96 5.56
N THR A 25 22.67 9.09 5.02
CA THR A 25 21.61 8.43 5.80
C THR A 25 22.16 7.54 6.92
N LEU A 26 23.32 6.90 6.68
CA LEU A 26 23.97 6.02 7.66
C LEU A 26 25.00 6.76 8.57
N HIS A 27 25.08 8.08 8.49
CA HIS A 27 26.06 8.91 9.21
C HIS A 27 27.51 8.44 9.01
N GLN A 28 27.85 8.07 7.78
CA GLN A 28 29.17 7.61 7.36
C GLN A 28 29.73 8.45 6.22
N THR A 29 31.03 8.32 5.93
CA THR A 29 31.60 8.93 4.74
C THR A 29 31.38 8.04 3.52
N GLN A 30 31.26 8.62 2.34
CA GLN A 30 31.14 7.87 1.09
C GLN A 30 32.34 6.93 0.85
N SER A 31 33.55 7.36 1.24
CA SER A 31 34.76 6.55 1.12
C SER A 31 34.72 5.31 2.03
N ALA A 32 34.26 5.47 3.27
CA ALA A 32 34.09 4.35 4.21
C ALA A 32 33.08 3.32 3.66
N LEU A 33 31.95 3.80 3.14
CA LEU A 33 30.93 2.94 2.55
C LEU A 33 31.44 2.21 1.31
N SER A 34 32.15 2.89 0.44
CA SER A 34 32.79 2.32 -0.76
C SER A 34 33.82 1.24 -0.39
N HIS A 35 34.62 1.51 0.62
CA HIS A 35 35.62 0.55 1.13
C HIS A 35 34.94 -0.69 1.72
N GLN A 36 33.90 -0.50 2.54
CA GLN A 36 33.11 -1.58 3.13
C GLN A 36 32.55 -2.54 2.06
N PHE A 37 32.02 -1.97 0.97
CA PHE A 37 31.51 -2.80 -0.12
C PHE A 37 32.61 -3.48 -0.92
N SER A 38 33.72 -2.80 -1.18
CA SER A 38 34.85 -3.41 -1.86
C SER A 38 35.40 -4.61 -1.10
N ASP A 39 35.54 -4.47 0.21
CA ASP A 39 35.95 -5.57 1.11
C ASP A 39 34.93 -6.71 1.11
N LEU A 40 33.64 -6.38 1.16
CA LEU A 40 32.60 -7.41 1.14
C LEU A 40 32.59 -8.18 -0.17
N GLU A 41 32.63 -7.49 -1.32
CA GLU A 41 32.69 -8.08 -2.65
C GLU A 41 33.94 -8.96 -2.84
N GLN A 42 35.09 -8.53 -2.32
CA GLN A 42 36.33 -9.30 -2.35
C GLN A 42 36.21 -10.60 -1.52
N ARG A 43 35.61 -10.51 -0.34
CA ARG A 43 35.40 -11.70 0.54
C ARG A 43 34.36 -12.66 -0.02
N LEU A 44 33.35 -12.16 -0.73
CA LEU A 44 32.29 -12.98 -1.34
C LEU A 44 32.71 -13.57 -2.70
N GLY A 45 33.71 -12.99 -3.36
CA GLY A 45 34.16 -13.42 -4.67
C GLY A 45 33.27 -13.00 -5.84
N PHE A 46 32.26 -12.14 -5.59
CA PHE A 46 31.36 -11.61 -6.62
C PHE A 46 30.99 -10.15 -6.36
N ARG A 47 30.52 -9.49 -7.41
CA ARG A 47 30.08 -8.10 -7.36
C ARG A 47 28.62 -8.01 -6.89
N LEU A 48 28.32 -6.96 -6.10
CA LEU A 48 26.98 -6.63 -5.65
C LEU A 48 26.34 -5.54 -6.49
N PHE A 49 27.14 -4.72 -7.18
CA PHE A 49 26.71 -3.59 -7.98
C PHE A 49 27.34 -3.60 -9.37
N VAL A 50 26.59 -3.06 -10.34
CA VAL A 50 27.10 -2.79 -11.67
C VAL A 50 27.94 -1.51 -11.60
N ARG A 51 29.23 -1.59 -11.93
CA ARG A 51 30.15 -0.44 -11.90
C ARG A 51 29.67 0.68 -12.81
N LYS A 52 29.80 1.93 -12.33
CA LYS A 52 29.50 3.16 -13.07
C LYS A 52 28.04 3.27 -13.58
N SER A 53 27.10 2.51 -13.03
CA SER A 53 25.69 2.71 -13.35
C SER A 53 25.13 3.96 -12.64
N GLN A 54 24.40 4.79 -13.36
CA GLN A 54 23.61 5.89 -12.81
C GLN A 54 22.19 5.79 -13.41
N PRO A 55 21.17 5.49 -12.59
CA PRO A 55 21.22 5.20 -11.14
C PRO A 55 21.94 3.88 -10.84
N LEU A 56 22.38 3.72 -9.58
CA LEU A 56 23.05 2.51 -9.10
C LEU A 56 22.20 1.27 -9.32
N ARG A 57 22.78 0.23 -9.93
CA ARG A 57 22.11 -1.05 -10.19
C ARG A 57 22.76 -2.18 -9.41
N PHE A 58 21.94 -3.02 -8.84
CA PHE A 58 22.38 -4.27 -8.19
C PHE A 58 22.64 -5.36 -9.25
N THR A 59 23.56 -6.24 -8.98
CA THR A 59 23.72 -7.50 -9.70
C THR A 59 22.66 -8.51 -9.23
N PRO A 60 22.43 -9.64 -9.93
CA PRO A 60 21.56 -10.70 -9.43
C PRO A 60 21.92 -11.15 -8.02
N GLN A 61 23.22 -11.26 -7.70
CA GLN A 61 23.72 -11.61 -6.37
C GLN A 61 23.43 -10.50 -5.35
N GLY A 62 23.57 -9.25 -5.76
CA GLY A 62 23.20 -8.09 -4.95
C GLY A 62 21.71 -8.04 -4.61
N GLU A 63 20.84 -8.39 -5.56
CA GLU A 63 19.39 -8.47 -5.32
C GLU A 63 19.04 -9.59 -4.34
N ILE A 64 19.71 -10.75 -4.40
CA ILE A 64 19.51 -11.83 -3.43
C ILE A 64 19.87 -11.36 -2.01
N LEU A 65 21.00 -10.67 -1.83
CA LEU A 65 21.39 -10.16 -0.52
C LEU A 65 20.50 -9.00 -0.05
N LEU A 66 19.95 -8.22 -0.95
CA LEU A 66 18.95 -7.19 -0.63
C LEU A 66 17.64 -7.83 -0.16
N GLN A 67 17.19 -8.92 -0.79
CA GLN A 67 16.04 -9.69 -0.30
C GLN A 67 16.29 -10.23 1.10
N LEU A 68 17.48 -10.78 1.36
CA LEU A 68 17.87 -11.21 2.71
C LEU A 68 17.83 -10.04 3.70
N ALA A 69 18.32 -8.85 3.32
CA ALA A 69 18.28 -7.66 4.15
C ALA A 69 16.83 -7.29 4.53
N ASN A 70 15.92 -7.30 3.55
CA ASN A 70 14.51 -6.99 3.76
C ASN A 70 13.77 -8.02 4.65
N GLN A 71 14.25 -9.25 4.72
CA GLN A 71 13.71 -10.28 5.59
C GLN A 71 14.27 -10.22 7.02
N VAL A 72 15.59 -10.07 7.14
CA VAL A 72 16.29 -10.24 8.43
C VAL A 72 16.31 -8.97 9.26
N LEU A 73 16.47 -7.78 8.65
CA LEU A 73 16.56 -6.53 9.41
C LEU A 73 15.28 -6.21 10.21
N PRO A 74 14.07 -6.42 9.70
CA PRO A 74 12.85 -6.28 10.50
C PRO A 74 12.79 -7.23 11.69
N GLN A 75 13.19 -8.48 11.50
CA GLN A 75 13.21 -9.49 12.59
C GLN A 75 14.21 -9.09 13.71
N ILE A 76 15.38 -8.59 13.32
CA ILE A 76 16.35 -8.06 14.29
C ILE A 76 15.75 -6.86 15.04
N SER A 77 15.12 -5.92 14.33
CA SER A 77 14.48 -4.75 14.95
C SER A 77 13.39 -5.15 15.94
N GLN A 78 12.53 -6.10 15.56
CA GLN A 78 11.48 -6.64 16.43
C GLN A 78 12.05 -7.32 17.69
N ALA A 79 13.08 -8.16 17.51
CA ALA A 79 13.72 -8.83 18.63
C ALA A 79 14.33 -7.82 19.61
N LEU A 80 15.00 -6.79 19.09
CA LEU A 80 15.59 -5.73 19.93
C LEU A 80 14.50 -4.89 20.62
N GLN A 81 13.40 -4.58 19.95
CA GLN A 81 12.26 -3.92 20.58
C GLN A 81 11.65 -4.77 21.69
N ALA A 82 11.40 -6.05 21.42
CA ALA A 82 10.87 -6.98 22.43
C ALA A 82 11.78 -7.12 23.65
N CYS A 83 13.09 -6.96 23.49
CA CYS A 83 14.06 -6.95 24.59
C CYS A 83 14.02 -5.64 25.42
N ASN A 84 13.61 -4.53 24.82
CA ASN A 84 13.65 -3.21 25.44
C ASN A 84 12.31 -2.74 26.03
N GLU A 85 11.20 -3.36 25.64
CA GLU A 85 9.88 -2.96 26.09
C GLU A 85 9.34 -3.90 27.21
N PRO A 86 8.96 -3.37 28.37
CA PRO A 86 8.22 -4.15 29.36
C PRO A 86 6.82 -4.41 28.82
N GLN A 87 6.59 -5.60 28.29
CA GLN A 87 5.30 -6.28 28.05
C GLN A 87 4.11 -5.51 27.42
N GLN A 88 4.28 -4.32 26.86
CA GLN A 88 3.23 -3.73 26.04
C GLN A 88 3.41 -4.18 24.59
N THR A 89 2.55 -5.06 24.15
CA THR A 89 2.51 -5.45 22.74
C THR A 89 1.94 -4.28 21.94
N ARG A 90 2.71 -3.78 20.97
CA ARG A 90 2.28 -2.73 20.04
C ARG A 90 1.84 -3.35 18.72
N LEU A 91 0.82 -2.74 18.11
CA LEU A 91 0.40 -3.00 16.75
C LEU A 91 0.46 -1.69 15.96
N ARG A 92 1.50 -1.53 15.15
CA ARG A 92 1.73 -0.35 14.31
C ARG A 92 1.06 -0.53 12.96
N ILE A 93 0.06 0.30 12.69
CA ILE A 93 -0.81 0.18 11.54
C ILE A 93 -0.65 1.39 10.63
N ALA A 94 -0.52 1.18 9.34
CA ALA A 94 -0.73 2.21 8.34
C ALA A 94 -1.98 1.90 7.52
N ILE A 95 -2.73 2.95 7.20
CA ILE A 95 -3.90 2.88 6.34
C ILE A 95 -3.57 3.71 5.11
N GLU A 96 -3.36 3.06 3.97
CA GLU A 96 -3.07 3.73 2.72
C GLU A 96 -4.31 4.47 2.20
N CYS A 97 -5.49 3.92 2.44
CA CYS A 97 -6.76 4.59 2.17
C CYS A 97 -7.11 5.57 3.28
N HIS A 98 -6.91 6.86 3.05
CA HIS A 98 -7.11 7.94 4.03
C HIS A 98 -8.51 7.95 4.70
N SER A 99 -9.48 7.31 4.08
CA SER A 99 -10.89 7.36 4.50
C SER A 99 -11.32 6.11 5.27
N CYS A 100 -10.47 5.08 5.37
CA CYS A 100 -10.83 3.86 6.10
C CYS A 100 -10.96 4.10 7.60
N ILE A 101 -10.34 5.15 8.15
CA ILE A 101 -10.33 5.42 9.59
C ILE A 101 -11.75 5.65 10.15
N GLN A 102 -12.65 6.22 9.35
CA GLN A 102 -14.02 6.54 9.81
C GLN A 102 -14.81 5.29 10.21
N TRP A 103 -14.80 4.25 9.38
CA TRP A 103 -15.50 3.01 9.67
C TRP A 103 -14.69 2.08 10.58
N LEU A 104 -13.38 2.27 10.65
CA LEU A 104 -12.50 1.43 11.45
C LEU A 104 -12.64 1.72 12.96
N THR A 105 -13.01 2.95 13.34
CA THR A 105 -13.09 3.36 14.76
C THR A 105 -13.91 2.41 15.64
N PRO A 106 -15.13 1.98 15.29
CA PRO A 106 -15.87 1.04 16.11
C PRO A 106 -15.23 -0.36 16.17
N ALA A 107 -14.55 -0.78 15.08
CA ALA A 107 -13.78 -2.03 15.09
C ALA A 107 -12.57 -1.95 16.04
N LEU A 108 -11.94 -0.76 16.13
CA LEU A 108 -10.86 -0.49 17.09
C LEU A 108 -11.34 -0.55 18.53
N GLU A 109 -12.50 0.04 18.82
CA GLU A 109 -13.11 -0.03 20.16
C GLU A 109 -13.37 -1.48 20.57
N ASN A 110 -13.95 -2.28 19.69
CA ASN A 110 -14.18 -3.70 19.94
C ASN A 110 -12.87 -4.49 20.09
N PHE A 111 -11.88 -4.21 19.29
CA PHE A 111 -10.57 -4.83 19.40
C PHE A 111 -9.90 -4.48 20.74
N HIS A 112 -9.90 -3.19 21.14
CA HIS A 112 -9.31 -2.73 22.40
C HIS A 112 -9.97 -3.35 23.62
N LYS A 113 -11.30 -3.56 23.60
CA LYS A 113 -12.02 -4.26 24.68
C LYS A 113 -11.53 -5.70 24.88
N ASN A 114 -11.18 -6.40 23.80
CA ASN A 114 -10.72 -7.79 23.85
C ASN A 114 -9.21 -7.92 24.04
N TRP A 115 -8.45 -6.89 23.71
CA TRP A 115 -6.98 -6.84 23.76
C TRP A 115 -6.49 -5.54 24.43
N PRO A 116 -6.88 -5.26 25.70
CA PRO A 116 -6.58 -4.00 26.38
C PRO A 116 -5.07 -3.77 26.59
N GLN A 117 -4.26 -4.84 26.56
CA GLN A 117 -2.82 -4.80 26.71
C GLN A 117 -2.09 -4.41 25.41
N VAL A 118 -2.80 -4.33 24.27
CA VAL A 118 -2.22 -3.99 22.98
C VAL A 118 -2.35 -2.50 22.72
N GLU A 119 -1.22 -1.82 22.64
CA GLU A 119 -1.15 -0.44 22.19
C GLU A 119 -1.26 -0.38 20.66
N MET A 120 -2.27 0.32 20.14
CA MET A 120 -2.43 0.53 18.69
C MET A 120 -1.83 1.88 18.30
N ASP A 121 -0.86 1.85 17.40
CA ASP A 121 -0.18 3.04 16.89
C ASP A 121 -0.48 3.21 15.40
N PHE A 122 -1.21 4.29 15.05
CA PHE A 122 -1.54 4.62 13.66
C PHE A 122 -0.51 5.59 13.11
N LYS A 123 0.32 5.11 12.19
CA LYS A 123 1.32 5.96 11.52
C LYS A 123 0.65 6.78 10.41
N SER A 124 0.60 8.08 10.61
CA SER A 124 0.29 9.07 9.59
C SER A 124 1.57 9.55 8.91
N GLY A 125 1.51 9.87 7.63
CA GLY A 125 2.68 10.39 6.89
C GLY A 125 3.42 9.36 6.04
N VAL A 126 3.02 8.09 6.07
CA VAL A 126 3.47 7.08 5.10
C VAL A 126 2.54 7.16 3.89
N THR A 127 2.63 8.27 3.19
CA THR A 127 1.73 8.63 2.11
C THR A 127 1.95 7.73 0.89
N PHE A 128 0.89 7.06 0.44
CA PHE A 128 0.78 6.34 -0.84
C PHE A 128 1.76 5.19 -1.13
N ASP A 129 2.73 4.89 -0.27
CA ASP A 129 3.58 3.68 -0.34
C ASP A 129 4.11 3.28 1.05
N PRO A 130 3.27 2.70 1.93
CA PRO A 130 3.67 2.28 3.28
C PRO A 130 4.45 0.96 3.31
N GLN A 131 4.55 0.25 2.19
CA GLN A 131 5.12 -1.09 2.14
C GLN A 131 6.61 -1.16 2.47
N PRO A 132 7.47 -0.18 2.10
CA PRO A 132 8.85 -0.16 2.58
C PRO A 132 8.96 -0.11 4.10
N ALA A 133 8.13 0.69 4.76
CA ALA A 133 8.09 0.78 6.23
C ALA A 133 7.64 -0.55 6.87
N LEU A 134 6.67 -1.25 6.22
CA LEU A 134 6.26 -2.59 6.64
C LEU A 134 7.42 -3.60 6.50
N GLN A 135 8.13 -3.59 5.37
CA GLN A 135 9.29 -4.46 5.16
C GLN A 135 10.44 -4.18 6.14
N GLN A 136 10.62 -2.92 6.54
CA GLN A 136 11.66 -2.50 7.49
C GLN A 136 11.29 -2.73 8.96
N GLY A 137 10.06 -3.21 9.23
CA GLY A 137 9.58 -3.45 10.59
C GLY A 137 9.18 -2.18 11.34
N GLU A 138 9.02 -1.05 10.66
CA GLU A 138 8.48 0.17 11.23
C GLU A 138 6.96 0.10 11.39
N LEU A 139 6.30 -0.75 10.59
CA LEU A 139 4.89 -1.10 10.64
C LEU A 139 4.74 -2.61 10.84
N ASP A 140 3.60 -3.02 11.38
CA ASP A 140 3.23 -4.42 11.58
C ASP A 140 2.11 -4.83 10.61
N LEU A 141 1.25 -3.87 10.22
CA LEU A 141 0.13 -4.10 9.34
C LEU A 141 -0.10 -2.86 8.44
N VAL A 142 -0.40 -3.11 7.18
CA VAL A 142 -0.84 -2.09 6.23
C VAL A 142 -2.18 -2.48 5.63
N MET A 143 -3.16 -1.58 5.69
CA MET A 143 -4.41 -1.72 4.96
C MET A 143 -4.28 -1.02 3.60
N THR A 144 -4.38 -1.78 2.51
CA THR A 144 -4.13 -1.29 1.14
C THR A 144 -5.09 -1.92 0.13
N SER A 145 -5.41 -1.19 -0.92
CA SER A 145 -6.08 -1.74 -2.11
C SER A 145 -5.10 -2.22 -3.19
N ASP A 146 -3.81 -1.97 -3.00
CA ASP A 146 -2.77 -2.31 -3.97
C ASP A 146 -1.92 -3.49 -3.52
N ILE A 147 -1.90 -4.55 -4.34
CA ILE A 147 -0.89 -5.60 -4.24
C ILE A 147 0.30 -5.16 -5.09
N LEU A 148 1.33 -4.66 -4.45
CA LEU A 148 2.61 -4.43 -5.13
C LEU A 148 3.45 -5.71 -5.03
N PRO A 149 4.04 -6.19 -6.15
CA PRO A 149 4.86 -7.40 -6.14
C PRO A 149 6.19 -7.13 -5.42
N ARG A 150 6.16 -7.13 -4.10
CA ARG A 150 7.34 -7.00 -3.23
C ARG A 150 7.56 -8.32 -2.50
N SER A 151 8.79 -8.81 -2.55
CA SER A 151 9.18 -10.01 -1.80
C SER A 151 9.09 -9.77 -0.29
N GLY A 152 8.71 -10.80 0.46
CA GLY A 152 8.67 -10.76 1.92
C GLY A 152 7.39 -10.14 2.50
N LEU A 153 6.34 -9.92 1.69
CA LEU A 153 5.03 -9.45 2.15
C LEU A 153 3.93 -10.44 1.78
N HIS A 154 3.04 -10.67 2.72
CA HIS A 154 1.82 -11.47 2.57
C HIS A 154 0.59 -10.55 2.58
N TYR A 155 -0.30 -10.73 1.60
CA TYR A 155 -1.53 -9.97 1.46
C TYR A 155 -2.74 -10.86 1.74
N SER A 156 -3.44 -10.57 2.84
CA SER A 156 -4.69 -11.26 3.20
C SER A 156 -5.88 -10.45 2.70
N PRO A 157 -6.79 -11.02 1.90
CA PRO A 157 -8.01 -10.34 1.49
C PRO A 157 -8.86 -10.00 2.71
N MET A 158 -9.35 -8.77 2.79
CA MET A 158 -10.24 -8.32 3.85
C MET A 158 -11.69 -8.25 3.39
N LEU A 159 -11.95 -7.39 2.42
CA LEU A 159 -13.30 -7.14 1.91
C LEU A 159 -13.23 -6.65 0.46
N ASP A 160 -14.34 -6.86 -0.26
CA ASP A 160 -14.59 -6.25 -1.55
C ASP A 160 -15.54 -5.06 -1.36
N TYR A 161 -15.30 -3.98 -2.10
CA TYR A 161 -16.09 -2.75 -2.00
C TYR A 161 -16.37 -2.17 -3.38
N GLU A 162 -17.52 -1.49 -3.52
CA GLU A 162 -17.84 -0.79 -4.75
C GLU A 162 -17.20 0.60 -4.78
N VAL A 163 -16.47 0.88 -5.85
CA VAL A 163 -15.98 2.21 -6.21
C VAL A 163 -17.11 2.93 -6.95
N ARG A 164 -17.56 4.04 -6.42
CA ARG A 164 -18.69 4.81 -6.97
C ARG A 164 -18.24 6.14 -7.54
N LEU A 165 -18.90 6.59 -8.59
CA LEU A 165 -18.69 7.93 -9.10
C LEU A 165 -19.33 8.94 -8.14
N VAL A 166 -18.58 9.97 -7.77
CA VAL A 166 -18.98 11.05 -6.88
C VAL A 166 -19.17 12.32 -7.69
N LEU A 167 -20.34 12.96 -7.56
CA LEU A 167 -20.78 14.09 -8.35
C LEU A 167 -21.39 15.18 -7.45
N ALA A 168 -21.37 16.42 -7.91
CA ALA A 168 -22.25 17.45 -7.35
C ALA A 168 -23.73 17.06 -7.60
N PRO A 169 -24.68 17.39 -6.72
CA PRO A 169 -26.07 16.95 -6.83
C PRO A 169 -26.76 17.38 -8.13
N ASP A 170 -26.38 18.53 -8.67
CA ASP A 170 -26.91 19.11 -9.90
C ASP A 170 -26.03 18.86 -11.13
N HIS A 171 -25.06 17.97 -11.04
CA HIS A 171 -24.26 17.58 -12.19
C HIS A 171 -25.11 16.82 -13.22
N PRO A 172 -24.94 17.05 -14.55
CA PRO A 172 -25.76 16.39 -15.57
C PRO A 172 -25.76 14.86 -15.46
N LEU A 173 -24.63 14.27 -15.09
CA LEU A 173 -24.51 12.82 -14.89
C LEU A 173 -25.30 12.30 -13.67
N ALA A 174 -25.69 13.16 -12.74
CA ALA A 174 -26.50 12.77 -11.59
C ALA A 174 -27.91 12.31 -11.97
N ALA A 175 -28.43 12.76 -13.11
CA ALA A 175 -29.71 12.32 -13.64
C ALA A 175 -29.67 10.94 -14.33
N LYS A 176 -28.48 10.43 -14.66
CA LYS A 176 -28.33 9.13 -15.31
C LYS A 176 -28.52 7.98 -14.32
N THR A 177 -29.13 6.92 -14.76
CA THR A 177 -29.28 5.67 -14.01
C THR A 177 -28.00 4.83 -14.03
N ARG A 178 -27.23 4.95 -15.12
CA ARG A 178 -26.00 4.20 -15.36
C ARG A 178 -24.95 5.11 -15.99
N ILE A 179 -23.73 5.02 -15.51
CA ILE A 179 -22.58 5.77 -16.03
C ILE A 179 -21.75 4.82 -16.91
N THR A 180 -21.50 5.24 -18.15
CA THR A 180 -20.57 4.54 -19.04
C THR A 180 -19.21 5.23 -19.07
N PRO A 181 -18.14 4.56 -19.55
CA PRO A 181 -16.83 5.21 -19.66
C PRO A 181 -16.85 6.48 -20.53
N GLU A 182 -17.62 6.48 -21.61
CA GLU A 182 -17.75 7.61 -22.56
C GLU A 182 -18.34 8.84 -21.89
N ASP A 183 -19.18 8.67 -20.88
CA ASP A 183 -19.75 9.77 -20.09
C ASP A 183 -18.67 10.58 -19.37
N LEU A 184 -17.53 9.96 -19.09
CA LEU A 184 -16.42 10.60 -18.39
C LEU A 184 -15.41 11.25 -19.33
N ALA A 185 -15.53 11.08 -20.65
CA ALA A 185 -14.54 11.52 -21.63
C ALA A 185 -14.24 13.03 -21.60
N SER A 186 -15.29 13.86 -21.36
CA SER A 186 -15.19 15.32 -21.30
C SER A 186 -15.03 15.87 -19.88
N GLU A 187 -15.02 15.01 -18.88
CA GLU A 187 -14.97 15.40 -17.48
C GLU A 187 -13.54 15.61 -16.96
N THR A 188 -13.41 16.30 -15.84
CA THR A 188 -12.18 16.38 -15.08
C THR A 188 -12.27 15.39 -13.91
N LEU A 189 -11.51 14.30 -13.97
CA LEU A 189 -11.44 13.33 -12.89
C LEU A 189 -10.40 13.74 -11.84
N LEU A 190 -10.86 14.01 -10.62
CA LEU A 190 -10.03 14.31 -9.46
C LEU A 190 -9.50 12.99 -8.89
N ILE A 191 -8.18 12.88 -8.75
CA ILE A 191 -7.50 11.65 -8.35
C ILE A 191 -6.48 11.91 -7.25
N TYR A 192 -6.09 10.89 -6.51
CA TYR A 192 -4.93 10.95 -5.64
C TYR A 192 -3.61 11.02 -6.45
N PRO A 193 -2.51 11.55 -5.87
CA PRO A 193 -1.20 11.67 -6.53
C PRO A 193 -0.48 10.30 -6.63
N VAL A 194 -1.13 9.34 -7.27
CA VAL A 194 -0.62 8.00 -7.54
C VAL A 194 -0.52 7.73 -9.04
N GLN A 195 0.22 6.72 -9.43
CA GLN A 195 0.27 6.28 -10.82
C GLN A 195 -1.14 5.85 -11.30
N ARG A 196 -1.50 6.19 -12.54
CA ARG A 196 -2.81 5.85 -13.12
C ARG A 196 -3.12 4.35 -13.04
N SER A 197 -2.10 3.51 -13.22
CA SER A 197 -2.22 2.05 -13.12
C SER A 197 -2.64 1.54 -11.74
N ARG A 198 -2.58 2.38 -10.70
CA ARG A 198 -3.05 2.06 -9.35
C ARG A 198 -4.51 2.45 -9.11
N LEU A 199 -5.12 3.22 -10.00
CA LEU A 199 -6.51 3.66 -9.89
C LEU A 199 -7.45 2.61 -10.49
N ASP A 200 -8.34 2.03 -9.71
CA ASP A 200 -9.28 1.01 -10.18
C ASP A 200 -10.20 1.53 -11.28
N VAL A 201 -10.67 2.78 -11.17
CA VAL A 201 -11.48 3.43 -12.21
C VAL A 201 -10.71 3.54 -13.53
N TRP A 202 -9.40 3.74 -13.47
CA TRP A 202 -8.58 3.75 -14.68
C TRP A 202 -8.42 2.35 -15.25
N ARG A 203 -7.95 1.41 -14.43
CA ARG A 203 -7.56 0.05 -14.80
C ARG A 203 -8.73 -0.79 -15.32
N HIS A 204 -9.88 -0.68 -14.68
CA HIS A 204 -11.00 -1.59 -14.90
C HIS A 204 -12.21 -0.94 -15.58
N PHE A 205 -12.24 0.38 -15.73
CA PHE A 205 -13.38 1.08 -16.33
C PHE A 205 -12.98 1.93 -17.53
N LEU A 206 -12.01 2.83 -17.41
CA LEU A 206 -11.65 3.79 -18.46
C LEU A 206 -10.70 3.20 -19.51
N GLN A 207 -9.60 2.58 -19.06
CA GLN A 207 -8.57 2.04 -19.97
C GLN A 207 -9.11 0.96 -20.91
N PRO A 208 -9.94 -0.02 -20.49
CA PRO A 208 -10.51 -1.01 -21.41
C PRO A 208 -11.40 -0.41 -22.48
N ALA A 209 -12.04 0.73 -22.20
CA ALA A 209 -12.89 1.45 -23.15
C ALA A 209 -12.11 2.47 -24.00
N GLY A 210 -10.80 2.64 -23.79
CA GLY A 210 -9.99 3.63 -24.50
C GLY A 210 -10.32 5.09 -24.14
N VAL A 211 -11.01 5.33 -23.01
CA VAL A 211 -11.43 6.67 -22.57
C VAL A 211 -10.37 7.28 -21.66
N SER A 212 -10.05 8.55 -21.90
CA SER A 212 -9.02 9.28 -21.16
C SER A 212 -9.50 10.69 -20.80
N PRO A 213 -10.21 10.87 -19.67
CA PRO A 213 -10.62 12.18 -19.18
C PRO A 213 -9.43 13.04 -18.76
N SER A 214 -9.65 14.33 -18.56
CA SER A 214 -8.67 15.20 -17.90
C SER A 214 -8.46 14.75 -16.47
N LEU A 215 -7.20 14.73 -16.01
CA LEU A 215 -6.86 14.32 -14.63
C LEU A 215 -6.33 15.51 -13.84
N LYS A 216 -6.81 15.67 -12.60
CA LYS A 216 -6.31 16.66 -11.65
C LYS A 216 -5.98 15.97 -10.32
N SER A 217 -4.73 16.09 -9.90
CA SER A 217 -4.26 15.46 -8.66
C SER A 217 -4.63 16.30 -7.43
N VAL A 218 -5.13 15.62 -6.39
CA VAL A 218 -5.50 16.19 -5.09
C VAL A 218 -5.05 15.22 -4.01
N ASP A 219 -4.23 15.66 -3.09
CA ASP A 219 -3.59 14.82 -2.05
C ASP A 219 -4.42 14.66 -0.77
N ASN A 220 -5.47 15.47 -0.62
CA ASN A 220 -6.33 15.47 0.56
C ASN A 220 -7.76 15.06 0.18
N THR A 221 -8.28 14.02 0.84
CA THR A 221 -9.63 13.48 0.57
C THR A 221 -10.74 14.48 0.81
N LEU A 222 -10.67 15.25 1.92
CA LEU A 222 -11.67 16.26 2.23
C LEU A 222 -11.70 17.35 1.16
N LEU A 223 -10.52 17.85 0.76
CA LEU A 223 -10.41 18.85 -0.30
C LEU A 223 -10.95 18.29 -1.62
N LEU A 224 -10.63 17.04 -1.97
CA LEU A 224 -11.12 16.38 -3.16
C LEU A 224 -12.66 16.36 -3.19
N ILE A 225 -13.31 15.98 -2.10
CA ILE A 225 -14.79 15.95 -2.00
C ILE A 225 -15.38 17.36 -2.10
N GLN A 226 -14.77 18.35 -1.44
CA GLN A 226 -15.20 19.75 -1.53
C GLN A 226 -15.08 20.29 -2.95
N MET A 227 -14.02 19.91 -3.69
CA MET A 227 -13.88 20.28 -5.10
C MET A 227 -14.96 19.64 -5.97
N VAL A 228 -15.36 18.39 -5.70
CA VAL A 228 -16.51 17.75 -6.38
C VAL A 228 -17.78 18.52 -6.09
N ALA A 229 -18.07 18.83 -4.83
CA ALA A 229 -19.24 19.61 -4.42
C ALA A 229 -19.27 21.01 -5.07
N ALA A 230 -18.10 21.62 -5.26
CA ALA A 230 -17.92 22.90 -5.96
C ALA A 230 -17.92 22.81 -7.50
N ARG A 231 -18.22 21.63 -8.08
CA ARG A 231 -18.24 21.37 -9.55
C ARG A 231 -16.89 21.58 -10.25
N MET A 232 -15.79 21.38 -9.53
CA MET A 232 -14.44 21.50 -10.09
C MET A 232 -13.95 20.19 -10.73
N GLY A 233 -14.81 19.18 -10.78
CA GLY A 233 -14.57 17.86 -11.34
C GLY A 233 -15.42 16.79 -10.67
N ILE A 234 -15.16 15.54 -11.04
CA ILE A 234 -15.80 14.33 -10.52
C ILE A 234 -14.75 13.44 -9.87
N ALA A 235 -15.15 12.48 -9.05
CA ALA A 235 -14.22 11.55 -8.44
C ALA A 235 -14.78 10.13 -8.45
N ALA A 236 -13.90 9.12 -8.32
CA ALA A 236 -14.28 7.73 -8.14
C ALA A 236 -13.71 7.25 -6.80
N LEU A 237 -14.59 7.00 -5.83
CA LEU A 237 -14.21 6.70 -4.43
C LEU A 237 -15.08 5.56 -3.86
N PRO A 238 -14.57 4.83 -2.84
CA PRO A 238 -15.40 3.94 -2.05
C PRO A 238 -16.56 4.71 -1.39
N HIS A 239 -17.73 4.09 -1.28
CA HIS A 239 -18.92 4.77 -0.74
C HIS A 239 -18.73 5.30 0.68
N TRP A 240 -18.07 4.55 1.56
CA TRP A 240 -17.83 4.98 2.96
C TRP A 240 -17.08 6.31 3.08
N VAL A 241 -16.32 6.69 2.04
CA VAL A 241 -15.57 7.96 1.99
C VAL A 241 -16.50 9.14 1.92
N VAL A 242 -17.63 8.99 1.23
CA VAL A 242 -18.53 10.08 0.86
C VAL A 242 -19.89 10.00 1.53
N GLU A 243 -20.19 8.93 2.24
CA GLU A 243 -21.51 8.68 2.86
C GLU A 243 -22.00 9.85 3.72
N SER A 244 -21.14 10.45 4.54
CA SER A 244 -21.51 11.59 5.38
C SER A 244 -21.82 12.85 4.56
N PHE A 245 -21.13 13.07 3.46
CA PHE A 245 -21.35 14.19 2.56
C PHE A 245 -22.58 13.98 1.69
N GLU A 246 -22.86 12.74 1.30
CA GLU A 246 -24.08 12.37 0.57
C GLU A 246 -25.31 12.58 1.46
N ARG A 247 -25.26 12.17 2.73
CA ARG A 247 -26.34 12.44 3.71
C ARG A 247 -26.59 13.93 3.96
N GLN A 248 -25.56 14.77 3.82
CA GLN A 248 -25.67 16.23 3.91
C GLN A 248 -26.14 16.87 2.59
N GLY A 249 -26.33 16.10 1.53
CA GLY A 249 -26.71 16.60 0.21
C GLY A 249 -25.63 17.39 -0.54
N LEU A 250 -24.36 17.29 -0.11
CA LEU A 250 -23.25 17.99 -0.74
C LEU A 250 -22.75 17.29 -2.00
N VAL A 251 -22.89 15.98 -2.07
CA VAL A 251 -22.56 15.15 -3.22
C VAL A 251 -23.62 14.07 -3.43
N VAL A 252 -23.62 13.44 -4.59
CA VAL A 252 -24.39 12.24 -4.90
C VAL A 252 -23.46 11.18 -5.48
N THR A 253 -23.83 9.91 -5.34
CA THR A 253 -23.03 8.81 -5.87
C THR A 253 -23.78 8.05 -6.95
N LYS A 254 -23.03 7.53 -7.93
CA LYS A 254 -23.55 6.69 -9.03
C LYS A 254 -22.69 5.47 -9.23
N THR A 255 -23.32 4.38 -9.63
CA THR A 255 -22.64 3.14 -10.01
C THR A 255 -21.93 3.31 -11.35
N LEU A 256 -20.68 2.88 -11.42
CA LEU A 256 -19.89 2.84 -12.66
C LEU A 256 -20.18 1.53 -13.40
N GLY A 257 -20.76 1.61 -14.58
CA GLY A 257 -21.15 0.44 -15.38
C GLY A 257 -22.11 -0.49 -14.63
N GLU A 258 -21.78 -1.75 -14.53
CA GLU A 258 -22.51 -2.79 -13.76
C GLU A 258 -22.04 -2.88 -12.30
N GLY A 259 -21.23 -1.95 -11.85
CA GLY A 259 -20.57 -1.93 -10.54
C GLY A 259 -19.06 -2.16 -10.67
N LEU A 260 -18.29 -1.18 -10.28
CA LEU A 260 -16.83 -1.28 -10.24
C LEU A 260 -16.41 -1.73 -8.83
N TRP A 261 -15.99 -2.98 -8.71
CA TRP A 261 -15.58 -3.57 -7.44
C TRP A 261 -14.06 -3.59 -7.30
N SER A 262 -13.58 -3.23 -6.15
CA SER A 262 -12.17 -3.31 -5.74
C SER A 262 -12.03 -4.11 -4.45
N ARG A 263 -10.81 -4.45 -4.08
CA ARG A 263 -10.53 -5.26 -2.90
C ARG A 263 -9.57 -4.55 -1.95
N LEU A 264 -9.90 -4.59 -0.66
CA LEU A 264 -9.02 -4.16 0.41
C LEU A 264 -8.27 -5.38 0.98
N TYR A 265 -6.98 -5.21 1.20
CA TYR A 265 -6.09 -6.22 1.76
C TYR A 265 -5.48 -5.75 3.07
N ALA A 266 -5.15 -6.69 3.92
CA ALA A 266 -4.22 -6.53 5.01
C ALA A 266 -2.87 -7.09 4.59
N ALA A 267 -1.86 -6.24 4.48
CA ALA A 267 -0.50 -6.63 4.19
C ALA A 267 0.32 -6.73 5.48
N VAL A 268 1.05 -7.82 5.64
CA VAL A 268 1.95 -8.11 6.75
C VAL A 268 3.24 -8.71 6.21
N ARG A 269 4.29 -8.81 7.02
CA ARG A 269 5.50 -9.55 6.61
C ARG A 269 5.22 -11.05 6.50
N ASP A 270 5.90 -11.71 5.57
CA ASP A 270 5.82 -13.17 5.42
C ASP A 270 6.15 -13.88 6.74
N GLY A 271 5.31 -14.85 7.10
CA GLY A 271 5.41 -15.58 8.37
C GLY A 271 4.64 -14.95 9.53
N GLU A 272 4.21 -13.67 9.43
CA GLU A 272 3.49 -12.97 10.51
C GLU A 272 1.97 -12.97 10.33
N GLN A 273 1.46 -13.48 9.23
CA GLN A 273 0.02 -13.53 8.93
C GLN A 273 -0.82 -14.32 9.96
N ARG A 274 -0.19 -15.18 10.74
CA ARG A 274 -0.83 -16.01 11.77
C ARG A 274 -0.58 -15.51 13.20
N GLN A 275 -0.02 -14.32 13.36
CA GLN A 275 0.13 -13.74 14.70
C GLN A 275 -1.26 -13.46 15.29
N PRO A 276 -1.56 -13.94 16.52
CA PRO A 276 -2.92 -13.89 17.09
C PRO A 276 -3.51 -12.49 17.13
N ILE A 277 -2.68 -11.48 17.45
CA ILE A 277 -3.10 -10.08 17.56
C ILE A 277 -3.46 -9.52 16.19
N THR A 278 -2.60 -9.74 15.19
CA THR A 278 -2.83 -9.30 13.81
C THR A 278 -4.07 -9.95 13.21
N GLU A 279 -4.22 -11.26 13.39
CA GLU A 279 -5.40 -12.00 12.92
C GLU A 279 -6.68 -11.53 13.62
N ALA A 280 -6.65 -11.30 14.93
CA ALA A 280 -7.79 -10.79 15.69
C ALA A 280 -8.20 -9.39 15.21
N PHE A 281 -7.22 -8.50 14.95
CA PHE A 281 -7.49 -7.17 14.43
C PHE A 281 -8.13 -7.23 13.03
N ILE A 282 -7.53 -7.97 12.09
CA ILE A 282 -8.04 -8.15 10.73
C ILE A 282 -9.47 -8.69 10.76
N ARG A 283 -9.75 -9.68 11.60
CA ARG A 283 -11.08 -10.27 11.76
C ARG A 283 -12.08 -9.26 12.32
N SER A 284 -11.72 -8.50 13.36
CA SER A 284 -12.58 -7.46 13.94
C SER A 284 -12.93 -6.38 12.92
N ALA A 285 -11.93 -5.88 12.19
CA ALA A 285 -12.12 -4.88 11.14
C ALA A 285 -13.00 -5.39 9.99
N ARG A 286 -12.75 -6.62 9.52
CA ARG A 286 -13.54 -7.25 8.45
C ARG A 286 -15.00 -7.42 8.84
N ASN A 287 -15.27 -8.01 10.01
CA ASN A 287 -16.62 -8.26 10.45
C ASN A 287 -17.39 -6.95 10.58
N HIS A 288 -16.79 -5.94 11.24
CA HIS A 288 -17.43 -4.64 11.38
C HIS A 288 -17.78 -4.00 10.02
N ALA A 289 -16.83 -4.02 9.06
CA ALA A 289 -17.07 -3.45 7.74
C ALA A 289 -18.20 -4.18 6.98
N CYS A 290 -18.19 -5.51 7.00
CA CYS A 290 -19.20 -6.30 6.30
C CYS A 290 -20.62 -6.17 6.92
N ASP A 291 -20.69 -5.96 8.23
CA ASP A 291 -21.97 -5.87 8.95
C ASP A 291 -22.60 -4.48 8.86
N HIS A 292 -21.81 -3.41 8.65
CA HIS A 292 -22.29 -2.04 8.82
C HIS A 292 -22.10 -1.14 7.59
N LEU A 293 -21.22 -1.50 6.65
CA LEU A 293 -20.99 -0.64 5.48
C LEU A 293 -21.84 -1.06 4.29
N PRO A 294 -22.58 -0.13 3.66
CA PRO A 294 -23.22 -0.39 2.38
C PRO A 294 -22.16 -0.57 1.28
N PHE A 295 -22.50 -1.35 0.25
CA PHE A 295 -21.62 -1.61 -0.89
C PHE A 295 -20.30 -2.29 -0.54
N VAL A 296 -20.30 -3.09 0.54
CA VAL A 296 -19.18 -3.90 1.02
C VAL A 296 -19.64 -5.34 1.16
N LYS A 297 -18.75 -6.28 0.85
CA LYS A 297 -18.96 -7.70 1.07
C LYS A 297 -17.67 -8.36 1.54
N SER A 298 -17.77 -9.47 2.25
CA SER A 298 -16.61 -10.25 2.63
C SER A 298 -15.85 -10.71 1.39
N ALA A 299 -14.54 -10.49 1.36
CA ALA A 299 -13.72 -11.09 0.31
C ALA A 299 -13.71 -12.61 0.53
N GLU A 300 -14.23 -13.36 -0.43
CA GLU A 300 -14.02 -14.80 -0.47
C GLU A 300 -12.51 -15.06 -0.50
N ARG A 301 -12.05 -16.08 0.23
CA ARG A 301 -10.63 -16.48 0.17
C ARG A 301 -10.32 -16.81 -1.29
N PRO A 302 -9.45 -16.07 -1.98
CA PRO A 302 -9.02 -16.54 -3.27
C PRO A 302 -8.23 -17.82 -3.02
N THR A 303 -8.51 -18.86 -3.77
CA THR A 303 -7.53 -19.85 -4.14
C THR A 303 -6.52 -19.12 -5.04
N TYR A 304 -5.63 -18.32 -4.42
CA TYR A 304 -4.56 -17.66 -5.15
C TYR A 304 -3.42 -18.66 -5.26
N ASP A 305 -3.45 -19.45 -6.31
CA ASP A 305 -2.23 -20.05 -6.85
C ASP A 305 -1.37 -18.89 -7.34
N ALA A 306 -0.32 -18.58 -6.60
CA ALA A 306 0.70 -17.66 -7.04
C ALA A 306 1.12 -18.07 -8.47
N PRO A 307 1.24 -17.13 -9.42
CA PRO A 307 1.76 -17.47 -10.73
C PRO A 307 3.15 -18.07 -10.51
N THR A 308 3.26 -19.37 -10.70
CA THR A 308 4.54 -20.07 -10.77
C THR A 308 5.28 -19.44 -11.95
N VAL A 309 6.26 -18.61 -11.65
CA VAL A 309 7.27 -18.19 -12.62
C VAL A 309 7.97 -19.49 -13.05
N ARG A 310 7.55 -20.05 -14.16
CA ARG A 310 8.27 -21.16 -14.80
C ARG A 310 9.64 -20.59 -15.21
N PRO A 311 10.76 -21.19 -14.78
CA PRO A 311 12.04 -20.84 -15.32
C PRO A 311 12.02 -21.09 -16.82
N GLY A 312 12.38 -20.06 -17.60
CA GLY A 312 12.37 -20.09 -19.05
C GLY A 312 13.16 -21.30 -19.57
N SER A 313 12.52 -22.07 -20.43
CA SER A 313 13.20 -23.04 -21.27
C SER A 313 14.24 -22.33 -22.14
N PRO A 314 15.45 -22.86 -22.29
CA PRO A 314 16.44 -22.26 -23.18
C PRO A 314 15.94 -22.38 -24.63
N ALA A 315 15.93 -21.26 -25.34
CA ALA A 315 15.73 -21.22 -26.77
C ALA A 315 16.79 -22.12 -27.43
N ARG A 316 16.35 -23.15 -28.14
CA ARG A 316 17.21 -23.83 -29.12
C ARG A 316 17.30 -22.95 -30.35
N LEU A 317 18.55 -22.66 -30.73
CA LEU A 317 19.10 -22.18 -32.00
C LEU A 317 18.13 -21.73 -33.07
#